data_5ef0d826209f1c3073b68884135871a7
#
_entry.id   5ef0d826209f1c3073b68884135871a7
#
_cell.length_a   1.000
_cell.length_b   1.000
_cell.length_c   1.000
_cell.angle_alpha   90.00
_cell.angle_beta   90.00
_cell.angle_gamma   90.00
#
_symmetry.space_group_name_H-M   'P 1'
#
loop_
_entity.id
_entity.type
_entity.pdbx_description
1 polymer ?
#
loop_
_entity_poly.entity_id
_entity_poly.type
_entity_poly.pdbx_seq_one_letter_code
_entity_poly.pdbx_strand_id
1 'polypeptide(L)'
;KNDSYSNACCISWINLLFSNLLRNYSKTLQFYDYQMGADFSLVLQYIQHNYQTVTLASLAELFHYSEPHLCTLIKQNTGHTFTGLIKRLRLAEAIDYLTNTNLKIGEIAEKVGYNSADHFSRVFRSTYKMSPQEYRKQNSHTEEAFVPFEVKNEKTN
;
A
#
# COMPACT_ATOMS: atom_id res chain seq x y z
N LYS A 1 -23.03 22.99 22.13
CA LYS A 1 -23.01 21.89 23.13
C LYS A 1 -22.89 20.60 22.32
N ASN A 2 -21.67 20.07 22.23
CA ASN A 2 -21.44 18.75 21.70
C ASN A 2 -21.92 17.75 22.74
N ASP A 3 -23.07 17.17 22.49
CA ASP A 3 -23.66 16.19 23.38
C ASP A 3 -22.96 14.83 23.15
N SER A 4 -22.35 14.30 24.21
CA SER A 4 -21.66 12.99 24.17
C SER A 4 -22.59 11.85 23.72
N TYR A 5 -23.90 12.02 23.89
CA TYR A 5 -24.93 11.10 23.40
C TYR A 5 -25.13 11.14 21.89
N SER A 6 -24.88 12.28 21.23
CA SER A 6 -25.00 12.43 19.78
C SER A 6 -24.00 11.55 19.04
N ASN A 7 -22.76 11.47 19.51
CA ASN A 7 -21.73 10.63 18.93
C ASN A 7 -22.01 9.14 19.12
N ALA A 8 -22.51 8.73 20.29
CA ALA A 8 -22.92 7.35 20.56
C ALA A 8 -24.10 6.91 19.68
N CYS A 9 -25.08 7.80 19.47
CA CYS A 9 -26.20 7.56 18.56
C CYS A 9 -25.73 7.44 17.12
N CYS A 10 -24.84 8.33 16.63
CA CYS A 10 -24.29 8.26 15.26
C CYS A 10 -23.55 6.94 15.01
N ILE A 11 -22.71 6.50 15.94
CA ILE A 11 -21.99 5.21 15.84
C ILE A 11 -22.97 4.03 15.82
N SER A 12 -24.01 4.06 16.66
CA SER A 12 -25.04 3.03 16.70
C SER A 12 -25.84 2.98 15.40
N TRP A 13 -26.20 4.11 14.81
CA TRP A 13 -26.87 4.20 13.51
C TRP A 13 -25.98 3.67 12.36
N ILE A 14 -24.71 4.00 12.35
CA ILE A 14 -23.75 3.51 11.36
C ILE A 14 -23.62 1.98 11.47
N ASN A 15 -23.50 1.45 12.68
CA ASN A 15 -23.44 0.00 12.92
C ASN A 15 -24.72 -0.71 12.48
N LEU A 16 -25.88 -0.12 12.72
CA LEU A 16 -27.18 -0.68 12.31
C LEU A 16 -27.34 -0.66 10.79
N LEU A 17 -26.93 0.44 10.14
CA LEU A 17 -26.89 0.58 8.68
C LEU A 17 -25.96 -0.45 8.06
N PHE A 18 -24.75 -0.62 8.61
CA PHE A 18 -23.76 -1.57 8.12
C PHE A 18 -24.24 -3.03 8.31
N SER A 19 -24.87 -3.33 9.46
CA SER A 19 -25.45 -4.65 9.73
C SER A 19 -26.62 -4.97 8.81
N ASN A 20 -27.47 -3.99 8.48
CA ASN A 20 -28.56 -4.13 7.52
C ASN A 20 -28.03 -4.29 6.08
N LEU A 21 -27.01 -3.52 5.71
CA LEU A 21 -26.35 -3.62 4.43
C LEU A 21 -25.72 -5.02 4.26
N LEU A 22 -24.98 -5.50 5.23
CA LEU A 22 -24.41 -6.84 5.23
C LEU A 22 -25.49 -7.93 5.16
N ARG A 23 -26.62 -7.78 5.89
CA ARG A 23 -27.72 -8.75 5.88
C ARG A 23 -28.44 -8.80 4.53
N ASN A 24 -28.69 -7.66 3.90
CA ASN A 24 -29.42 -7.58 2.65
C ASN A 24 -28.54 -7.91 1.44
N TYR A 25 -27.25 -7.57 1.49
CA TYR A 25 -26.31 -7.82 0.40
C TYR A 25 -25.50 -9.11 0.56
N SER A 26 -25.57 -9.79 1.71
CA SER A 26 -24.91 -11.11 1.87
C SER A 26 -25.48 -12.19 0.93
N LYS A 27 -26.71 -12.01 0.43
CA LYS A 27 -27.30 -12.90 -0.58
C LYS A 27 -26.99 -12.47 -2.02
N THR A 28 -26.64 -11.19 -2.24
CA THR A 28 -26.30 -10.63 -3.56
C THR A 28 -24.79 -10.55 -3.73
N LEU A 29 -24.03 -10.49 -2.67
CA LEU A 29 -22.65 -10.95 -2.60
C LEU A 29 -22.72 -12.49 -2.67
N GLN A 30 -23.20 -13.02 -3.78
CA GLN A 30 -22.70 -14.31 -4.20
C GLN A 30 -21.21 -14.16 -4.10
N PHE A 31 -20.63 -14.94 -3.20
CA PHE A 31 -19.22 -15.25 -3.23
C PHE A 31 -18.96 -15.78 -4.63
N TYR A 32 -18.76 -14.88 -5.57
CA TYR A 32 -18.09 -15.19 -6.82
C TYR A 32 -16.89 -15.98 -6.37
N ASP A 33 -16.66 -17.09 -7.01
CA ASP A 33 -15.62 -18.08 -6.78
C ASP A 33 -14.29 -17.39 -6.41
N TYR A 34 -14.25 -16.95 -5.13
CA TYR A 34 -13.34 -15.94 -4.61
C TYR A 34 -12.09 -16.61 -4.06
N GLN A 35 -11.95 -17.92 -4.36
CA GLN A 35 -10.81 -18.66 -3.82
C GLN A 35 -9.48 -18.23 -4.42
N MET A 36 -9.44 -17.66 -5.64
CA MET A 36 -8.17 -17.13 -6.17
C MET A 36 -8.00 -15.61 -5.97
N GLY A 37 -9.07 -14.83 -5.89
CA GLY A 37 -8.98 -13.38 -5.73
C GLY A 37 -8.85 -12.91 -4.28
N ALA A 38 -9.46 -13.62 -3.31
CA ALA A 38 -9.38 -13.27 -1.89
C ALA A 38 -7.98 -13.48 -1.34
N ASP A 39 -7.31 -14.55 -1.72
CA ASP A 39 -5.96 -14.85 -1.28
C ASP A 39 -4.96 -13.80 -1.78
N PHE A 40 -5.14 -13.30 -3.01
CA PHE A 40 -4.23 -12.29 -3.55
C PHE A 40 -4.40 -10.91 -2.92
N SER A 41 -5.62 -10.51 -2.55
CA SER A 41 -5.84 -9.25 -1.82
C SER A 41 -5.18 -9.28 -0.45
N LEU A 42 -5.19 -10.42 0.24
CA LEU A 42 -4.47 -10.61 1.50
C LEU A 42 -2.95 -10.53 1.31
N VAL A 43 -2.44 -11.13 0.22
CA VAL A 43 -1.01 -11.00 -0.14
C VAL A 43 -0.62 -9.54 -0.35
N LEU A 44 -1.42 -8.78 -1.10
CA LEU A 44 -1.15 -7.35 -1.32
C LEU A 44 -1.24 -6.55 -0.03
N GLN A 45 -2.25 -6.79 0.79
CA GLN A 45 -2.41 -6.13 2.08
C GLN A 45 -1.22 -6.43 2.99
N TYR A 46 -0.76 -7.68 3.03
CA TYR A 46 0.43 -8.04 3.80
C TYR A 46 1.69 -7.33 3.31
N ILE A 47 1.89 -7.28 1.97
CA ILE A 47 2.99 -6.54 1.36
C ILE A 47 2.95 -5.06 1.75
N GLN A 48 1.78 -4.43 1.68
CA GLN A 48 1.61 -3.01 2.02
C GLN A 48 1.95 -2.69 3.48
N HIS A 49 1.65 -3.60 4.40
CA HIS A 49 1.96 -3.40 5.82
C HIS A 49 3.40 -3.77 6.19
N ASN A 50 4.05 -4.62 5.41
CA ASN A 50 5.37 -5.18 5.74
C ASN A 50 6.45 -4.88 4.68
N TYR A 51 6.23 -3.92 3.79
CA TYR A 51 7.12 -3.60 2.66
C TYR A 51 8.57 -3.29 3.07
N GLN A 52 8.81 -2.93 4.32
CA GLN A 52 10.15 -2.64 4.83
C GLN A 52 11.02 -3.89 4.95
N THR A 53 10.43 -5.01 5.35
CA THR A 53 11.15 -6.23 5.72
C THR A 53 10.74 -7.47 4.93
N VAL A 54 9.59 -7.45 4.26
CA VAL A 54 9.06 -8.62 3.55
C VAL A 54 9.99 -9.07 2.42
N THR A 55 10.21 -10.37 2.36
CA THR A 55 10.94 -11.04 1.26
C THR A 55 9.97 -11.91 0.45
N LEU A 56 10.35 -12.22 -0.78
CA LEU A 56 9.55 -13.12 -1.62
C LEU A 56 9.42 -14.50 -0.99
N ALA A 57 10.52 -15.01 -0.41
CA ALA A 57 10.55 -16.30 0.28
C ALA A 57 9.61 -16.35 1.48
N SER A 58 9.67 -15.34 2.37
CA SER A 58 8.78 -15.28 3.54
C SER A 58 7.30 -15.16 3.16
N LEU A 59 7.01 -14.45 2.06
CA LEU A 59 5.67 -14.30 1.55
C LEU A 59 5.15 -15.62 0.93
N ALA A 60 6.00 -16.31 0.18
CA ALA A 60 5.68 -17.61 -0.41
C ALA A 60 5.38 -18.66 0.67
N GLU A 61 6.19 -18.71 1.73
CA GLU A 61 5.99 -19.59 2.87
C GLU A 61 4.66 -19.27 3.61
N LEU A 62 4.42 -17.99 3.91
CA LEU A 62 3.24 -17.55 4.66
C LEU A 62 1.92 -17.88 3.94
N PHE A 63 1.89 -17.71 2.62
CA PHE A 63 0.68 -17.94 1.81
C PHE A 63 0.66 -19.29 1.09
N HIS A 64 1.61 -20.18 1.40
CA HIS A 64 1.72 -21.52 0.82
C HIS A 64 1.81 -21.54 -0.72
N TYR A 65 2.48 -20.52 -1.28
CA TYR A 65 2.76 -20.46 -2.71
C TYR A 65 4.23 -20.84 -3.00
N SER A 66 4.50 -21.29 -4.21
CA SER A 66 5.87 -21.29 -4.71
C SER A 66 6.28 -19.86 -5.13
N GLU A 67 7.56 -19.51 -4.96
CA GLU A 67 8.05 -18.18 -5.36
C GLU A 67 7.78 -17.85 -6.84
N PRO A 68 7.98 -18.78 -7.82
CA PRO A 68 7.65 -18.48 -9.21
C PRO A 68 6.17 -18.20 -9.45
N HIS A 69 5.28 -18.94 -8.77
CA HIS A 69 3.84 -18.71 -8.87
C HIS A 69 3.47 -17.35 -8.29
N LEU A 70 3.99 -17.02 -7.11
CA LEU A 70 3.76 -15.73 -6.46
C LEU A 70 4.27 -14.56 -7.30
N CYS A 71 5.46 -14.68 -7.93
CA CYS A 71 5.97 -13.69 -8.87
C CYS A 71 5.01 -13.45 -10.03
N THR A 72 4.46 -14.54 -10.59
CA THR A 72 3.50 -14.47 -11.69
C THR A 72 2.21 -13.79 -11.26
N LEU A 73 1.65 -14.18 -10.12
CA LEU A 73 0.45 -13.56 -9.53
C LEU A 73 0.63 -12.06 -9.28
N ILE A 74 1.74 -11.68 -8.64
CA ILE A 74 2.04 -10.26 -8.38
C ILE A 74 2.12 -9.49 -9.69
N LYS A 75 2.84 -10.02 -10.69
CA LYS A 75 3.01 -9.34 -11.98
C LYS A 75 1.70 -9.23 -12.76
N GLN A 76 0.87 -10.27 -12.76
CA GLN A 76 -0.43 -10.27 -13.44
C GLN A 76 -1.40 -9.26 -12.83
N ASN A 77 -1.48 -9.21 -11.51
CA ASN A 77 -2.47 -8.37 -10.81
C ASN A 77 -2.01 -6.92 -10.63
N THR A 78 -0.69 -6.67 -10.50
CA THR A 78 -0.16 -5.31 -10.23
C THR A 78 0.55 -4.68 -11.43
N GLY A 79 0.87 -5.46 -12.46
CA GLY A 79 1.70 -5.04 -13.58
C GLY A 79 3.19 -4.87 -13.23
N HIS A 80 3.59 -5.15 -11.98
CA HIS A 80 4.95 -4.97 -11.49
C HIS A 80 5.56 -6.26 -10.97
N THR A 81 6.89 -6.36 -11.05
CA THR A 81 7.61 -7.42 -10.32
C THR A 81 7.54 -7.16 -8.81
N PHE A 82 7.74 -8.19 -7.99
CA PHE A 82 7.79 -8.06 -6.53
C PHE A 82 8.75 -6.95 -6.09
N THR A 83 9.99 -6.97 -6.58
CA THR A 83 10.98 -5.95 -6.26
C THR A 83 10.59 -4.55 -6.75
N GLY A 84 9.92 -4.47 -7.90
CA GLY A 84 9.37 -3.22 -8.43
C GLY A 84 8.25 -2.66 -7.55
N LEU A 85 7.37 -3.53 -7.07
CA LEU A 85 6.28 -3.17 -6.16
C LEU A 85 6.83 -2.66 -4.81
N ILE A 86 7.76 -3.40 -4.18
CA ILE A 86 8.42 -2.99 -2.94
C ILE A 86 9.12 -1.65 -3.11
N LYS A 87 9.88 -1.48 -4.20
CA LYS A 87 10.54 -0.19 -4.49
C LYS A 87 9.55 0.97 -4.55
N ARG A 88 8.41 0.79 -5.21
CA ARG A 88 7.37 1.83 -5.31
C ARG A 88 6.78 2.18 -3.96
N LEU A 89 6.44 1.18 -3.14
CA LEU A 89 5.91 1.40 -1.79
C LEU A 89 6.90 2.17 -0.91
N ARG A 90 8.17 1.74 -0.89
CA ARG A 90 9.22 2.43 -0.13
C ARG A 90 9.44 3.88 -0.59
N LEU A 91 9.40 4.13 -1.88
CA LEU A 91 9.57 5.48 -2.42
C LEU A 91 8.35 6.37 -2.18
N ALA A 92 7.13 5.82 -2.22
CA ALA A 92 5.92 6.56 -1.90
C ALA A 92 5.93 7.03 -0.44
N GLU A 93 6.27 6.14 0.49
CA GLU A 93 6.41 6.48 1.91
C GLU A 93 7.57 7.47 2.16
N ALA A 94 8.67 7.32 1.40
CA ALA A 94 9.78 8.27 1.49
C ALA A 94 9.37 9.69 1.09
N ILE A 95 8.49 9.85 0.10
CA ILE A 95 7.95 11.14 -0.29
C ILE A 95 7.17 11.75 0.86
N ASP A 96 6.32 10.98 1.53
CA ASP A 96 5.55 11.46 2.68
C ASP A 96 6.48 11.98 3.79
N TYR A 97 7.52 11.22 4.15
CA TYR A 97 8.53 11.69 5.10
C TYR A 97 9.30 12.92 4.63
N LEU A 98 9.62 13.01 3.33
CA LEU A 98 10.36 14.14 2.77
C LEU A 98 9.55 15.44 2.81
N THR A 99 8.24 15.36 2.59
CA THR A 99 7.33 16.52 2.54
C THR A 99 6.83 16.95 3.92
N ASN A 100 6.51 15.98 4.77
CA ASN A 100 5.80 16.22 6.01
C ASN A 100 6.68 16.17 7.27
N THR A 101 7.97 15.85 7.14
CA THR A 101 8.88 15.75 8.28
C THR A 101 10.24 16.40 8.04
N ASN A 102 10.94 16.73 9.13
CA ASN A 102 12.32 17.22 9.11
C ASN A 102 13.37 16.11 9.34
N LEU A 103 12.99 14.84 9.18
CA LEU A 103 13.91 13.71 9.36
C LEU A 103 15.10 13.81 8.40
N LYS A 104 16.29 13.38 8.88
CA LYS A 104 17.47 13.31 8.00
C LYS A 104 17.28 12.25 6.91
N ILE A 105 17.91 12.44 5.77
CA ILE A 105 17.78 11.50 4.62
C ILE A 105 18.17 10.07 5.03
N GLY A 106 19.17 9.91 5.91
CA GLY A 106 19.57 8.61 6.45
C GLY A 106 18.49 7.95 7.29
N GLU A 107 17.82 8.72 8.14
CA GLU A 107 16.71 8.25 8.97
C GLU A 107 15.49 7.84 8.12
N ILE A 108 15.22 8.61 7.06
CA ILE A 108 14.16 8.24 6.11
C ILE A 108 14.52 6.94 5.38
N ALA A 109 15.76 6.81 4.89
CA ALA A 109 16.21 5.60 4.22
C ALA A 109 16.01 4.35 5.09
N GLU A 110 16.39 4.42 6.36
CA GLU A 110 16.20 3.34 7.33
C GLU A 110 14.71 3.03 7.56
N LYS A 111 13.90 4.07 7.81
CA LYS A 111 12.47 3.91 8.05
C LYS A 111 11.72 3.26 6.89
N VAL A 112 12.11 3.54 5.66
CA VAL A 112 11.48 2.93 4.48
C VAL A 112 12.14 1.62 4.04
N GLY A 113 13.09 1.10 4.82
CA GLY A 113 13.68 -0.23 4.63
C GLY A 113 14.90 -0.30 3.70
N TYR A 114 15.66 0.79 3.57
CA TYR A 114 16.96 0.77 2.91
C TYR A 114 18.09 0.70 3.93
N ASN A 115 19.07 -0.18 3.67
CA ASN A 115 20.22 -0.37 4.58
C ASN A 115 21.25 0.77 4.52
N SER A 116 21.16 1.67 3.53
CA SER A 116 22.04 2.83 3.44
C SER A 116 21.37 4.01 2.74
N ALA A 117 21.71 5.22 3.20
CA ALA A 117 21.26 6.48 2.60
C ALA A 117 21.72 6.63 1.15
N ASP A 118 22.92 6.12 0.82
CA ASP A 118 23.49 6.21 -0.54
C ASP A 118 22.70 5.32 -1.52
N HIS A 119 22.33 4.11 -1.10
CA HIS A 119 21.50 3.23 -1.92
C HIS A 119 20.12 3.85 -2.13
N PHE A 120 19.49 4.32 -1.08
CA PHE A 120 18.23 5.03 -1.15
C PHE A 120 18.30 6.23 -2.11
N SER A 121 19.29 7.11 -1.96
CA SER A 121 19.44 8.31 -2.78
C SER A 121 19.64 7.98 -4.26
N ARG A 122 20.40 6.93 -4.58
CA ARG A 122 20.57 6.45 -5.97
C ARG A 122 19.26 5.93 -6.56
N VAL A 123 18.53 5.12 -5.80
CA VAL A 123 17.22 4.58 -6.23
C VAL A 123 16.20 5.70 -6.40
N PHE A 124 16.13 6.63 -5.47
CA PHE A 124 15.25 7.79 -5.52
C PHE A 124 15.57 8.65 -6.77
N ARG A 125 16.83 9.01 -6.97
CA ARG A 125 17.27 9.81 -8.14
C ARG A 125 17.01 9.11 -9.47
N SER A 126 17.17 7.80 -9.54
CA SER A 126 16.86 7.03 -10.76
C SER A 126 15.39 7.10 -11.13
N THR A 127 14.51 7.21 -10.13
CA THR A 127 13.06 7.22 -10.31
C THR A 127 12.51 8.63 -10.53
N TYR A 128 12.90 9.60 -9.69
CA TYR A 128 12.37 10.98 -9.72
C TYR A 128 13.28 12.00 -10.43
N LYS A 129 14.45 11.57 -10.93
CA LYS A 129 15.44 12.41 -11.65
C LYS A 129 16.05 13.53 -10.81
N MET A 130 15.82 13.54 -9.51
CA MET A 130 16.38 14.46 -8.55
C MET A 130 16.74 13.75 -7.24
N SER A 131 17.61 14.34 -6.43
CA SER A 131 17.97 13.77 -5.14
C SER A 131 16.86 13.97 -4.12
N PRO A 132 16.80 13.16 -3.03
CA PRO A 132 15.84 13.35 -1.95
C PRO A 132 15.89 14.74 -1.31
N GLN A 133 17.09 15.34 -1.22
CA GLN A 133 17.25 16.69 -0.67
C GLN A 133 16.69 17.77 -1.61
N GLU A 134 16.91 17.63 -2.91
CA GLU A 134 16.33 18.53 -3.92
C GLU A 134 14.82 18.42 -3.93
N TYR A 135 14.30 17.19 -3.87
CA TYR A 135 12.87 16.93 -3.78
C TYR A 135 12.23 17.62 -2.55
N ARG A 136 12.84 17.48 -1.38
CA ARG A 136 12.39 18.17 -0.17
C ARG A 136 12.34 19.68 -0.34
N LYS A 137 13.40 20.28 -0.88
CA LYS A 137 13.46 21.75 -1.08
C LYS A 137 12.37 22.27 -2.01
N GLN A 138 12.00 21.48 -3.02
CA GLN A 138 10.98 21.88 -3.99
C GLN A 138 9.55 21.68 -3.46
N ASN A 139 9.32 20.66 -2.63
CA ASN A 139 7.98 20.22 -2.26
C ASN A 139 7.62 20.47 -0.77
N SER A 140 8.49 21.10 0.02
CA SER A 140 8.20 21.48 1.41
C SER A 140 7.09 22.53 1.57
N HIS A 141 6.44 22.96 0.47
CA HIS A 141 5.36 23.94 0.45
C HIS A 141 4.20 23.60 -0.52
N THR A 142 4.15 22.38 -1.05
CA THR A 142 3.06 22.05 -1.99
C THR A 142 2.37 20.76 -1.53
N GLU A 143 1.13 20.89 -1.08
CA GLU A 143 0.18 19.79 -1.01
C GLU A 143 -0.12 19.33 -2.43
N GLU A 144 0.58 18.33 -2.94
CA GLU A 144 0.13 17.62 -4.14
C GLU A 144 0.33 16.12 -4.03
N ALA A 145 -0.83 15.52 -3.82
CA ALA A 145 -1.38 14.32 -4.43
C ALA A 145 -0.54 13.04 -4.38
N PHE A 146 -0.80 12.29 -3.35
CA PHE A 146 -0.75 10.84 -3.41
C PHE A 146 -1.65 10.36 -4.56
N VAL A 147 -1.08 9.74 -5.58
CA VAL A 147 -1.85 9.00 -6.60
C VAL A 147 -2.00 7.57 -6.09
N PRO A 148 -3.22 7.17 -5.69
CA PRO A 148 -3.48 5.81 -5.26
C PRO A 148 -3.25 4.82 -6.41
N PHE A 149 -2.86 3.62 -6.04
CA PHE A 149 -2.67 2.50 -6.94
C PHE A 149 -4.02 2.11 -7.59
N GLU A 150 -4.20 2.37 -8.87
CA GLU A 150 -5.34 1.85 -9.62
C GLU A 150 -5.10 0.37 -9.95
N VAL A 151 -5.91 -0.49 -9.36
CA VAL A 151 -6.03 -1.89 -9.80
C VAL A 151 -6.75 -1.87 -11.14
N LYS A 152 -6.06 -2.22 -12.22
CA LYS A 152 -6.71 -2.43 -13.52
C LYS A 152 -7.64 -3.62 -13.42
N ASN A 153 -8.92 -3.36 -13.27
CA ASN A 153 -9.97 -4.32 -13.55
C ASN A 153 -10.15 -4.36 -15.08
N GLU A 154 -9.39 -5.18 -15.77
CA GLU A 154 -9.73 -5.54 -17.15
C GLU A 154 -10.95 -6.44 -17.11
N LYS A 155 -12.11 -5.84 -17.34
CA LYS A 155 -13.29 -6.60 -17.71
C LYS A 155 -13.06 -7.13 -19.14
N THR A 156 -12.89 -8.42 -19.23
CA THR A 156 -12.98 -9.16 -20.49
C THR A 156 -14.36 -8.97 -21.09
N ASN A 157 -14.36 -8.53 -22.29
CA ASN A 157 -15.53 -8.63 -23.19
C ASN A 157 -15.48 -9.99 -23.85
#